data_2251786a53271af3aa6ac1500d0f0779
#
_entry.id   2251786a53271af3aa6ac1500d0f0779
#
_cell.length_a   1.000
_cell.length_b   1.000
_cell.length_c   1.000
_cell.angle_alpha   90.00
_cell.angle_beta   90.00
_cell.angle_gamma   90.00
#
_symmetry.space_group_name_H-M   'P 1'
#
loop_
_entity.id
_entity.type
_entity.pdbx_description
1 polymer ?
#
loop_
_entity_poly.entity_id
_entity_poly.type
_entity_poly.pdbx_seq_one_letter_code
_entity_poly.pdbx_strand_id
1 'polypeptide(L)'
;MSPRFEPIIGRYLNLDLLGKPHRLYVEEAGQGIPLLCLHTAGADGRQFRGLMNDPRITKNFRVIAFDMPWHGKSSPPVGWQDREYQLTSRAYVDLIVGIADALELDKPVAMGCSIGGRIVLHLAHEKPERFRALVGLETAAFTAPYYDLSWLNRPDVHGGMVSAGVVSGLVAPTAPAEGRWETLWHYMQSGPGVFKGDLHFYMIDGDIRGKVGEIDIGRCPMFFLTGEYDYSCTAEGTLAVAERLGAEAVIMKDLGHFPMSENPDKFNRYLLPVLDRIRGL
;
A
#
# COMPACT_ATOMS: atom_id res chain seq x y z
N MET A 1 -21.45 0.05 25.60
CA MET A 1 -21.88 -0.29 24.22
C MET A 1 -22.23 -1.77 24.16
N SER A 2 -23.27 -2.15 23.40
CA SER A 2 -23.55 -3.57 23.15
C SER A 2 -22.43 -4.15 22.27
N PRO A 3 -22.00 -5.42 22.47
CA PRO A 3 -21.06 -6.10 21.59
C PRO A 3 -21.58 -6.14 20.15
N ARG A 4 -20.71 -5.82 19.18
CA ARG A 4 -21.04 -5.92 17.76
C ARG A 4 -19.81 -6.37 16.97
N PHE A 5 -20.02 -7.11 15.89
CA PHE A 5 -18.98 -7.41 14.92
C PHE A 5 -18.81 -6.26 13.94
N GLU A 6 -17.58 -6.04 13.50
CA GLU A 6 -17.29 -5.24 12.32
C GLU A 6 -17.58 -6.06 11.04
N PRO A 7 -17.82 -5.41 9.88
CA PRO A 7 -18.15 -6.12 8.64
C PRO A 7 -16.95 -6.85 8.01
N ILE A 8 -15.78 -6.76 8.60
CA ILE A 8 -14.52 -7.27 8.05
C ILE A 8 -14.44 -8.78 8.22
N ILE A 9 -14.16 -9.48 7.12
CA ILE A 9 -13.94 -10.93 7.10
C ILE A 9 -12.47 -11.20 6.74
N GLY A 10 -11.78 -11.93 7.62
CA GLY A 10 -10.38 -12.33 7.40
C GLY A 10 -10.27 -13.82 7.09
N ARG A 11 -9.48 -14.17 6.07
CA ARG A 11 -9.24 -15.55 5.63
C ARG A 11 -7.81 -15.75 5.18
N TYR A 12 -7.36 -17.02 5.14
CA TYR A 12 -6.10 -17.39 4.52
C TYR A 12 -6.31 -17.86 3.08
N LEU A 13 -5.55 -17.30 2.16
CA LEU A 13 -5.45 -17.69 0.77
C LEU A 13 -4.16 -18.50 0.58
N ASN A 14 -4.28 -19.74 0.11
CA ASN A 14 -3.14 -20.55 -0.29
C ASN A 14 -3.03 -20.50 -1.81
N LEU A 15 -1.87 -20.11 -2.33
CA LEU A 15 -1.62 -20.01 -3.76
C LEU A 15 -0.15 -20.23 -4.08
N ASP A 16 0.14 -20.64 -5.30
CA ASP A 16 1.50 -20.71 -5.82
C ASP A 16 1.89 -19.41 -6.50
N LEU A 17 2.97 -18.79 -6.04
CA LEU A 17 3.56 -17.60 -6.64
C LEU A 17 5.01 -17.87 -7.01
N LEU A 18 5.39 -17.61 -8.26
CA LEU A 18 6.74 -17.82 -8.77
C LEU A 18 7.25 -19.26 -8.51
N GLY A 19 6.36 -20.25 -8.60
CA GLY A 19 6.66 -21.67 -8.37
C GLY A 19 6.90 -22.04 -6.91
N LYS A 20 6.41 -21.23 -5.96
CA LYS A 20 6.51 -21.49 -4.51
C LYS A 20 5.15 -21.35 -3.85
N PRO A 21 4.80 -22.27 -2.92
CA PRO A 21 3.57 -22.16 -2.16
C PRO A 21 3.64 -20.99 -1.17
N HIS A 22 2.56 -20.21 -1.12
CA HIS A 22 2.38 -19.11 -0.20
C HIS A 22 1.06 -19.26 0.55
N ARG A 23 1.03 -18.79 1.78
CA ARG A 23 -0.16 -18.70 2.62
C ARG A 23 -0.30 -17.24 3.07
N LEU A 24 -1.21 -16.53 2.42
CA LEU A 24 -1.43 -15.10 2.63
C LEU A 24 -2.70 -14.87 3.43
N TYR A 25 -2.65 -13.89 4.31
CA TYR A 25 -3.82 -13.43 5.01
C TYR A 25 -4.48 -12.29 4.23
N VAL A 26 -5.80 -12.39 4.07
CA VAL A 26 -6.61 -11.44 3.31
C VAL A 26 -7.77 -11.00 4.18
N GLU A 27 -8.02 -9.70 4.27
CA GLU A 27 -9.22 -9.11 4.87
C GLU A 27 -10.06 -8.45 3.77
N GLU A 28 -11.37 -8.59 3.88
CA GLU A 28 -12.29 -7.95 2.93
C GLU A 28 -13.59 -7.47 3.60
N ALA A 29 -14.19 -6.44 3.02
CA ALA A 29 -15.52 -5.96 3.38
C ALA A 29 -16.20 -5.28 2.18
N GLY A 30 -17.52 -5.32 2.15
CA GLY A 30 -18.31 -4.66 1.11
C GLY A 30 -18.58 -5.55 -0.11
N GLN A 31 -19.10 -4.91 -1.15
CA GLN A 31 -19.51 -5.57 -2.41
C GLN A 31 -19.36 -4.61 -3.59
N GLY A 32 -19.41 -5.13 -4.82
CA GLY A 32 -19.31 -4.34 -6.04
C GLY A 32 -17.90 -4.35 -6.62
N ILE A 33 -17.40 -3.21 -7.09
CA ILE A 33 -16.10 -3.10 -7.77
C ILE A 33 -14.98 -3.51 -6.82
N PRO A 34 -14.10 -4.48 -7.19
CA PRO A 34 -12.97 -4.85 -6.34
C PRO A 34 -11.99 -3.69 -6.18
N LEU A 35 -11.68 -3.33 -4.93
CA LEU A 35 -10.66 -2.35 -4.57
C LEU A 35 -9.54 -3.08 -3.81
N LEU A 36 -8.48 -3.42 -4.53
CA LEU A 36 -7.32 -4.11 -3.98
C LEU A 36 -6.36 -3.10 -3.36
N CYS A 37 -6.17 -3.19 -2.04
CA CYS A 37 -5.39 -2.25 -1.24
C CYS A 37 -4.00 -2.80 -0.92
N LEU A 38 -2.96 -1.99 -1.17
CA LEU A 38 -1.55 -2.34 -1.06
C LEU A 38 -0.91 -1.53 0.07
N HIS A 39 -0.51 -2.21 1.15
CA HIS A 39 0.00 -1.56 2.36
C HIS A 39 1.41 -0.97 2.19
N THR A 40 1.84 -0.18 3.16
CA THR A 40 3.17 0.45 3.19
C THR A 40 4.26 -0.51 3.66
N ALA A 41 5.53 -0.15 3.49
CA ALA A 41 6.68 -0.93 3.91
C ALA A 41 6.59 -1.33 5.39
N GLY A 42 6.80 -2.61 5.70
CA GLY A 42 6.85 -3.12 7.08
C GLY A 42 5.53 -3.12 7.85
N ALA A 43 4.44 -2.62 7.27
CA ALA A 43 3.10 -2.67 7.86
C ALA A 43 2.31 -3.87 7.32
N ASP A 44 1.00 -3.82 7.34
CA ASP A 44 0.11 -4.87 6.83
C ASP A 44 -1.28 -4.33 6.44
N GLY A 45 -2.17 -5.21 5.99
CA GLY A 45 -3.49 -4.87 5.48
C GLY A 45 -4.40 -4.13 6.46
N ARG A 46 -4.13 -4.19 7.78
CA ARG A 46 -4.90 -3.48 8.81
C ARG A 46 -4.99 -1.98 8.56
N GLN A 47 -4.01 -1.39 7.85
CA GLN A 47 -4.03 0.03 7.50
C GLN A 47 -5.29 0.46 6.73
N PHE A 48 -5.99 -0.46 6.09
CA PHE A 48 -7.18 -0.16 5.29
C PHE A 48 -8.51 -0.47 5.99
N ARG A 49 -8.50 -0.84 7.27
CA ARG A 49 -9.73 -1.13 8.03
C ARG A 49 -10.67 0.06 8.15
N GLY A 50 -10.13 1.28 8.15
CA GLY A 50 -10.93 2.51 8.09
C GLY A 50 -11.82 2.59 6.84
N LEU A 51 -11.35 2.08 5.69
CA LEU A 51 -12.15 2.00 4.47
C LEU A 51 -13.18 0.86 4.55
N MET A 52 -12.78 -0.29 5.10
CA MET A 52 -13.65 -1.46 5.25
C MET A 52 -14.82 -1.21 6.19
N ASN A 53 -14.67 -0.30 7.13
CA ASN A 53 -15.70 0.11 8.08
C ASN A 53 -16.53 1.31 7.60
N ASP A 54 -16.24 1.88 6.42
CA ASP A 54 -16.99 3.00 5.87
C ASP A 54 -18.09 2.54 4.90
N PRO A 55 -19.39 2.61 5.29
CA PRO A 55 -20.48 2.18 4.43
C PRO A 55 -20.63 3.02 3.15
N ARG A 56 -20.05 4.23 3.09
CA ARG A 56 -20.04 5.05 1.87
C ARG A 56 -19.16 4.42 0.80
N ILE A 57 -18.12 3.68 1.21
CA ILE A 57 -17.19 2.95 0.34
C ILE A 57 -17.73 1.54 0.08
N THR A 58 -18.01 0.78 1.14
CA THR A 58 -18.31 -0.66 1.07
C THR A 58 -19.63 -1.00 0.41
N LYS A 59 -20.54 -0.05 0.24
CA LYS A 59 -21.78 -0.26 -0.54
C LYS A 59 -21.53 -0.44 -2.04
N ASN A 60 -20.42 0.09 -2.58
CA ASN A 60 -20.12 0.08 -4.03
C ASN A 60 -18.78 -0.60 -4.36
N PHE A 61 -17.92 -0.77 -3.36
CA PHE A 61 -16.60 -1.38 -3.51
C PHE A 61 -16.45 -2.56 -2.55
N ARG A 62 -15.98 -3.68 -3.09
CA ARG A 62 -15.43 -4.78 -2.31
C ARG A 62 -13.99 -4.42 -1.98
N VAL A 63 -13.77 -3.86 -0.80
CA VAL A 63 -12.43 -3.49 -0.32
C VAL A 63 -11.71 -4.75 0.12
N ILE A 64 -10.54 -5.00 -0.46
CA ILE A 64 -9.71 -6.17 -0.21
C ILE A 64 -8.31 -5.69 0.17
N ALA A 65 -7.82 -6.05 1.33
CA ALA A 65 -6.43 -5.86 1.74
C ALA A 65 -5.81 -7.20 2.07
N PHE A 66 -4.55 -7.37 1.72
CA PHE A 66 -3.81 -8.58 2.05
C PHE A 66 -2.49 -8.20 2.71
N ASP A 67 -2.01 -9.09 3.58
CA ASP A 67 -0.66 -9.00 4.10
C ASP A 67 0.28 -9.65 3.08
N MET A 68 1.31 -8.92 2.62
CA MET A 68 2.34 -9.51 1.75
C MET A 68 3.03 -10.69 2.43
N PRO A 69 3.70 -11.60 1.67
CA PRO A 69 4.57 -12.60 2.29
C PRO A 69 5.52 -11.96 3.31
N TRP A 70 5.74 -12.57 4.46
CA TRP A 70 6.52 -12.07 5.60
C TRP A 70 5.81 -11.04 6.49
N HIS A 71 4.70 -10.45 6.05
CA HIS A 71 4.01 -9.39 6.77
C HIS A 71 2.81 -9.90 7.57
N GLY A 72 2.50 -9.19 8.63
CA GLY A 72 1.28 -9.36 9.42
C GLY A 72 1.02 -10.82 9.81
N LYS A 73 -0.10 -11.35 9.33
CA LYS A 73 -0.52 -12.75 9.55
C LYS A 73 -0.15 -13.68 8.40
N SER A 74 0.42 -13.17 7.29
CA SER A 74 0.92 -14.00 6.20
C SER A 74 2.17 -14.76 6.60
N SER A 75 2.31 -15.99 6.09
CA SER A 75 3.49 -16.77 6.35
C SER A 75 4.67 -16.33 5.49
N PRO A 76 5.90 -16.31 6.02
CA PRO A 76 7.07 -16.24 5.16
C PRO A 76 7.20 -17.55 4.33
N PRO A 77 7.88 -17.52 3.17
CA PRO A 77 8.06 -18.72 2.35
C PRO A 77 8.96 -19.74 3.03
N VAL A 78 8.85 -21.02 2.62
CA VAL A 78 9.69 -22.11 3.15
C VAL A 78 11.18 -21.77 3.01
N GLY A 79 11.95 -22.02 4.06
CA GLY A 79 13.40 -21.72 4.13
C GLY A 79 13.71 -20.24 4.35
N TRP A 80 12.77 -19.50 4.90
CA TRP A 80 12.92 -18.08 5.19
C TRP A 80 14.03 -17.80 6.22
N GLN A 81 14.31 -18.73 7.13
CA GLN A 81 15.30 -18.58 8.20
C GLN A 81 16.73 -18.39 7.66
N ASP A 82 16.99 -18.96 6.48
CA ASP A 82 18.31 -19.02 5.86
C ASP A 82 18.54 -17.91 4.82
N ARG A 83 17.64 -16.92 4.75
CA ARG A 83 17.72 -15.84 3.76
C ARG A 83 17.25 -14.51 4.32
N GLU A 84 17.80 -13.44 3.77
CA GLU A 84 17.30 -12.08 3.97
C GLU A 84 16.14 -11.81 2.99
N TYR A 85 15.08 -11.17 3.49
CA TYR A 85 13.97 -10.72 2.65
C TYR A 85 14.37 -9.49 1.84
N GLN A 86 14.08 -9.51 0.56
CA GLN A 86 14.21 -8.36 -0.34
C GLN A 86 13.04 -8.35 -1.32
N LEU A 87 12.27 -7.26 -1.31
CA LEU A 87 11.20 -7.03 -2.28
C LEU A 87 11.79 -6.46 -3.57
N THR A 88 11.40 -7.04 -4.70
CA THR A 88 11.74 -6.53 -6.02
C THR A 88 10.49 -6.12 -6.78
N SER A 89 10.60 -5.19 -7.74
CA SER A 89 9.50 -4.75 -8.61
C SER A 89 8.82 -5.93 -9.30
N ARG A 90 9.61 -6.87 -9.83
CA ARG A 90 9.09 -8.07 -10.48
C ARG A 90 8.28 -8.94 -9.53
N ALA A 91 8.82 -9.26 -8.35
CA ALA A 91 8.12 -10.08 -7.38
C ALA A 91 6.83 -9.41 -6.88
N TYR A 92 6.85 -8.09 -6.74
CA TYR A 92 5.69 -7.34 -6.27
C TYR A 92 4.58 -7.26 -7.33
N VAL A 93 4.92 -7.01 -8.61
CA VAL A 93 3.94 -7.08 -9.71
C VAL A 93 3.33 -8.47 -9.80
N ASP A 94 4.15 -9.52 -9.81
CA ASP A 94 3.69 -10.90 -9.92
C ASP A 94 2.80 -11.32 -8.73
N LEU A 95 3.11 -10.84 -7.52
CA LEU A 95 2.28 -11.04 -6.33
C LEU A 95 0.89 -10.42 -6.50
N ILE A 96 0.81 -9.15 -6.88
CA ILE A 96 -0.46 -8.43 -7.04
C ILE A 96 -1.33 -9.07 -8.11
N VAL A 97 -0.74 -9.38 -9.25
CA VAL A 97 -1.44 -10.06 -10.36
C VAL A 97 -1.90 -11.45 -9.94
N GLY A 98 -1.03 -12.22 -9.28
CA GLY A 98 -1.36 -13.57 -8.80
C GLY A 98 -2.49 -13.59 -7.76
N ILE A 99 -2.55 -12.59 -6.87
CA ILE A 99 -3.66 -12.44 -5.93
C ILE A 99 -4.96 -12.07 -6.66
N ALA A 100 -4.89 -11.15 -7.63
CA ALA A 100 -6.06 -10.78 -8.43
C ALA A 100 -6.62 -11.99 -9.20
N ASP A 101 -5.75 -12.84 -9.76
CA ASP A 101 -6.13 -14.08 -10.43
C ASP A 101 -6.74 -15.10 -9.47
N ALA A 102 -6.07 -15.35 -8.33
CA ALA A 102 -6.53 -16.32 -7.33
C ALA A 102 -7.88 -15.96 -6.68
N LEU A 103 -8.18 -14.66 -6.60
CA LEU A 103 -9.47 -14.15 -6.12
C LEU A 103 -10.48 -13.90 -7.24
N GLU A 104 -10.15 -14.24 -8.49
CA GLU A 104 -10.98 -14.08 -9.68
C GLU A 104 -11.50 -12.64 -9.84
N LEU A 105 -10.62 -11.65 -9.60
CA LEU A 105 -11.01 -10.24 -9.68
C LEU A 105 -11.01 -9.77 -11.14
N ASP A 106 -12.19 -9.40 -11.62
CA ASP A 106 -12.32 -8.79 -12.95
C ASP A 106 -11.95 -7.31 -12.88
N LYS A 107 -10.84 -6.95 -13.50
CA LYS A 107 -10.30 -5.60 -13.58
C LYS A 107 -10.45 -4.81 -12.27
N PRO A 108 -9.80 -5.24 -11.18
CA PRO A 108 -9.87 -4.52 -9.93
C PRO A 108 -9.28 -3.11 -10.05
N VAL A 109 -9.71 -2.22 -9.17
CA VAL A 109 -8.94 -1.01 -8.87
C VAL A 109 -7.80 -1.42 -7.94
N ALA A 110 -6.55 -1.08 -8.25
CA ALA A 110 -5.47 -1.22 -7.28
C ALA A 110 -5.14 0.15 -6.69
N MET A 111 -5.13 0.22 -5.37
CA MET A 111 -4.79 1.42 -4.61
C MET A 111 -3.69 1.08 -3.60
N GLY A 112 -2.59 1.82 -3.64
CA GLY A 112 -1.48 1.58 -2.73
C GLY A 112 -0.83 2.84 -2.20
N CYS A 113 -0.20 2.72 -1.04
CA CYS A 113 0.48 3.82 -0.36
C CYS A 113 1.99 3.54 -0.27
N SER A 114 2.84 4.54 -0.48
CA SER A 114 4.28 4.42 -0.33
C SER A 114 4.88 3.39 -1.31
N ILE A 115 5.40 2.25 -0.83
CA ILE A 115 5.80 1.13 -1.71
C ILE A 115 4.61 0.68 -2.56
N GLY A 116 3.39 0.62 -1.98
CA GLY A 116 2.15 0.36 -2.70
C GLY A 116 1.82 1.45 -3.71
N GLY A 117 2.11 2.71 -3.40
CA GLY A 117 2.00 3.83 -4.34
C GLY A 117 3.01 3.74 -5.49
N ARG A 118 4.26 3.33 -5.20
CA ARG A 118 5.29 3.12 -6.21
C ARG A 118 4.93 1.99 -7.16
N ILE A 119 4.45 0.85 -6.63
CA ILE A 119 4.16 -0.31 -7.48
C ILE A 119 2.99 -0.07 -8.43
N VAL A 120 2.05 0.85 -8.15
CA VAL A 120 0.98 1.15 -9.12
C VAL A 120 1.53 1.78 -10.41
N LEU A 121 2.68 2.46 -10.37
CA LEU A 121 3.37 2.93 -11.58
C LEU A 121 3.90 1.75 -12.42
N HIS A 122 4.48 0.74 -11.77
CA HIS A 122 4.92 -0.48 -12.44
C HIS A 122 3.74 -1.26 -13.02
N LEU A 123 2.62 -1.36 -12.29
CA LEU A 123 1.40 -1.99 -12.79
C LEU A 123 0.85 -1.26 -14.02
N ALA A 124 0.85 0.08 -14.01
CA ALA A 124 0.44 0.89 -15.14
C ALA A 124 1.34 0.70 -16.37
N HIS A 125 2.65 0.54 -16.15
CA HIS A 125 3.62 0.30 -17.22
C HIS A 125 3.54 -1.11 -17.79
N GLU A 126 3.45 -2.13 -16.93
CA GLU A 126 3.62 -3.53 -17.32
C GLU A 126 2.30 -4.28 -17.58
N LYS A 127 1.21 -3.91 -16.89
CA LYS A 127 -0.07 -4.65 -16.85
C LYS A 127 -1.31 -3.75 -16.87
N PRO A 128 -1.34 -2.65 -17.66
CA PRO A 128 -2.44 -1.70 -17.61
C PRO A 128 -3.82 -2.33 -17.91
N GLU A 129 -3.88 -3.34 -18.77
CA GLU A 129 -5.11 -4.02 -19.17
C GLU A 129 -5.75 -4.85 -18.04
N ARG A 130 -5.00 -5.14 -16.97
CA ARG A 130 -5.45 -5.94 -15.84
C ARG A 130 -6.28 -5.15 -14.83
N PHE A 131 -6.24 -3.83 -14.90
CA PHE A 131 -6.84 -2.95 -13.89
C PHE A 131 -7.89 -2.02 -14.52
N ARG A 132 -8.95 -1.73 -13.76
CA ARG A 132 -9.96 -0.72 -14.09
C ARG A 132 -9.39 0.70 -13.94
N ALA A 133 -8.68 0.92 -12.86
CA ALA A 133 -7.97 2.16 -12.53
C ALA A 133 -6.88 1.89 -11.50
N LEU A 134 -5.93 2.79 -11.37
CA LEU A 134 -4.86 2.74 -10.39
C LEU A 134 -4.88 4.01 -9.53
N VAL A 135 -4.76 3.86 -8.21
CA VAL A 135 -4.74 4.98 -7.27
C VAL A 135 -3.41 4.95 -6.49
N GLY A 136 -2.60 5.95 -6.71
CA GLY A 136 -1.33 6.12 -6.02
C GLY A 136 -1.47 7.07 -4.83
N LEU A 137 -1.26 6.54 -3.62
CA LEU A 137 -1.17 7.33 -2.40
C LEU A 137 0.31 7.51 -2.07
N GLU A 138 0.73 8.73 -1.75
CA GLU A 138 2.12 9.01 -1.39
C GLU A 138 3.10 8.41 -2.42
N THR A 139 2.95 8.82 -3.69
CA THR A 139 3.60 8.20 -4.84
C THR A 139 4.66 9.10 -5.45
N ALA A 140 5.90 8.62 -5.51
CA ALA A 140 6.98 9.23 -6.27
C ALA A 140 7.65 8.20 -7.18
N ALA A 141 8.20 8.60 -8.32
CA ALA A 141 8.90 7.68 -9.24
C ALA A 141 10.22 7.14 -8.67
N PHE A 142 10.78 7.83 -7.69
CA PHE A 142 11.99 7.46 -6.97
C PHE A 142 12.00 8.14 -5.59
N THR A 143 12.63 7.51 -4.62
CA THR A 143 12.91 8.10 -3.31
C THR A 143 14.38 7.85 -2.99
N ALA A 144 15.15 8.93 -2.87
CA ALA A 144 16.55 8.81 -2.48
C ALA A 144 16.66 8.23 -1.06
N PRO A 145 17.64 7.38 -0.79
CA PRO A 145 17.91 6.92 0.57
C PRO A 145 18.16 8.13 1.50
N TYR A 146 17.37 8.25 2.57
CA TYR A 146 17.46 9.35 3.53
C TYR A 146 17.85 8.90 4.94
N TYR A 147 18.09 7.61 5.13
CA TYR A 147 18.69 7.05 6.36
C TYR A 147 19.46 5.76 6.05
N ASP A 148 20.39 5.41 6.92
CA ASP A 148 21.15 4.16 6.84
C ASP A 148 20.26 2.97 7.21
N LEU A 149 20.14 2.00 6.30
CA LEU A 149 19.35 0.80 6.48
C LEU A 149 20.12 -0.38 7.09
N SER A 150 21.44 -0.27 7.21
CA SER A 150 22.31 -1.40 7.60
C SER A 150 21.98 -1.98 8.97
N TRP A 151 21.47 -1.16 9.88
CA TRP A 151 21.12 -1.51 11.25
C TRP A 151 19.68 -2.00 11.45
N LEU A 152 18.81 -1.92 10.42
CA LEU A 152 17.39 -2.31 10.51
C LEU A 152 17.16 -3.84 10.59
N ASN A 153 18.20 -4.63 10.42
CA ASN A 153 18.14 -6.09 10.53
C ASN A 153 19.21 -6.60 11.48
N ARG A 154 19.21 -6.09 12.69
CA ARG A 154 20.10 -6.56 13.75
C ARG A 154 19.36 -7.55 14.65
N PRO A 155 19.92 -8.75 14.91
CA PRO A 155 19.28 -9.75 15.77
C PRO A 155 19.22 -9.35 17.25
N ASP A 156 20.04 -8.38 17.67
CA ASP A 156 20.12 -7.86 19.02
C ASP A 156 19.23 -6.63 19.26
N VAL A 157 18.50 -6.18 18.24
CA VAL A 157 17.59 -5.02 18.31
C VAL A 157 16.17 -5.43 17.98
N HIS A 158 15.20 -4.97 18.75
CA HIS A 158 13.79 -5.19 18.46
C HIS A 158 13.36 -4.39 17.22
N GLY A 159 13.37 -5.04 16.05
CA GLY A 159 13.17 -4.40 14.75
C GLY A 159 11.88 -3.62 14.60
N GLY A 160 10.77 -4.11 15.18
CA GLY A 160 9.48 -3.41 15.15
C GLY A 160 9.52 -2.06 15.87
N MET A 161 10.17 -1.98 17.04
CA MET A 161 10.33 -0.71 17.76
C MET A 161 11.13 0.30 16.95
N VAL A 162 12.18 -0.16 16.29
CA VAL A 162 13.03 0.67 15.44
C VAL A 162 12.22 1.18 14.23
N SER A 163 11.49 0.31 13.54
CA SER A 163 10.65 0.69 12.40
C SER A 163 9.60 1.72 12.81
N ALA A 164 8.91 1.50 13.94
CA ALA A 164 7.94 2.45 14.49
C ALA A 164 8.59 3.81 14.83
N GLY A 165 9.81 3.81 15.38
CA GLY A 165 10.56 5.03 15.64
C GLY A 165 10.87 5.82 14.37
N VAL A 166 11.32 5.14 13.31
CA VAL A 166 11.61 5.76 12.00
C VAL A 166 10.35 6.39 11.41
N VAL A 167 9.24 5.64 11.37
CA VAL A 167 8.01 6.11 10.69
C VAL A 167 7.20 7.11 11.51
N SER A 168 7.47 7.23 12.81
CA SER A 168 6.73 8.16 13.69
C SER A 168 6.80 9.62 13.23
N GLY A 169 7.92 10.00 12.60
CA GLY A 169 8.11 11.32 12.03
C GLY A 169 7.37 11.57 10.71
N LEU A 170 6.83 10.51 10.09
CA LEU A 170 6.07 10.62 8.83
C LEU A 170 4.56 10.82 9.04
N VAL A 171 4.08 10.64 10.26
CA VAL A 171 2.68 10.87 10.64
C VAL A 171 2.44 12.38 10.76
N ALA A 172 1.32 12.88 10.24
CA ALA A 172 0.99 14.29 10.36
C ALA A 172 0.92 14.73 11.82
N PRO A 173 1.46 15.91 12.19
CA PRO A 173 1.38 16.42 13.55
C PRO A 173 -0.06 16.66 14.01
N THR A 174 -0.97 16.84 13.07
CA THR A 174 -2.42 17.05 13.25
C THR A 174 -3.22 15.74 13.34
N ALA A 175 -2.57 14.58 13.14
CA ALA A 175 -3.26 13.29 13.20
C ALA A 175 -3.84 13.05 14.62
N PRO A 176 -5.08 12.52 14.73
CA PRO A 176 -5.63 12.10 16.01
C PRO A 176 -4.71 11.13 16.74
N ALA A 177 -4.62 11.25 18.07
CA ALA A 177 -3.73 10.40 18.86
C ALA A 177 -4.02 8.90 18.66
N GLU A 178 -5.29 8.53 18.55
CA GLU A 178 -5.71 7.15 18.31
C GLU A 178 -5.14 6.60 16.98
N GLY A 179 -5.38 7.29 15.86
CA GLY A 179 -4.87 6.88 14.55
C GLY A 179 -3.34 6.88 14.47
N ARG A 180 -2.68 7.83 15.16
CA ARG A 180 -1.22 7.84 15.29
C ARG A 180 -0.71 6.58 15.97
N TRP A 181 -1.28 6.23 17.13
CA TRP A 181 -0.86 5.06 17.89
C TRP A 181 -1.20 3.76 17.16
N GLU A 182 -2.35 3.68 16.50
CA GLU A 182 -2.72 2.51 15.70
C GLU A 182 -1.72 2.30 14.53
N THR A 183 -1.37 3.37 13.81
CA THR A 183 -0.37 3.31 12.75
C THR A 183 0.97 2.79 13.26
N LEU A 184 1.49 3.34 14.36
CA LEU A 184 2.75 2.89 14.95
C LEU A 184 2.66 1.44 15.46
N TRP A 185 1.50 1.03 15.99
CA TRP A 185 1.29 -0.33 16.46
C TRP A 185 1.46 -1.37 15.35
N HIS A 186 1.01 -1.08 14.14
CA HIS A 186 1.24 -1.96 12.99
C HIS A 186 2.74 -2.16 12.73
N TYR A 187 3.52 -1.08 12.76
CA TYR A 187 4.97 -1.15 12.57
C TYR A 187 5.71 -1.85 13.71
N MET A 188 5.26 -1.69 14.96
CA MET A 188 5.83 -2.41 16.11
C MET A 188 5.70 -3.93 15.98
N GLN A 189 4.76 -4.41 15.19
CA GLN A 189 4.52 -5.83 14.93
C GLN A 189 5.19 -6.36 13.65
N SER A 190 5.99 -5.53 12.99
CA SER A 190 6.75 -5.94 11.81
C SER A 190 7.75 -7.06 12.14
N GLY A 191 7.84 -8.04 11.24
CA GLY A 191 8.81 -9.14 11.36
C GLY A 191 10.26 -8.66 11.21
N PRO A 192 11.23 -9.45 11.69
CA PRO A 192 12.65 -9.13 11.55
C PRO A 192 13.06 -8.96 10.07
N GLY A 193 13.71 -7.84 9.75
CA GLY A 193 14.21 -7.55 8.41
C GLY A 193 13.15 -7.19 7.36
N VAL A 194 11.85 -7.25 7.70
CA VAL A 194 10.76 -7.01 6.75
C VAL A 194 10.77 -5.58 6.24
N PHE A 195 10.81 -4.59 7.13
CA PHE A 195 10.88 -3.19 6.74
C PHE A 195 12.09 -2.88 5.86
N LYS A 196 13.28 -3.38 6.23
CA LYS A 196 14.51 -3.25 5.41
C LYS A 196 14.32 -3.86 4.01
N GLY A 197 13.73 -5.05 3.94
CA GLY A 197 13.51 -5.76 2.67
C GLY A 197 12.55 -5.01 1.73
N ASP A 198 11.51 -4.38 2.26
CA ASP A 198 10.62 -3.54 1.48
C ASP A 198 11.30 -2.26 0.99
N LEU A 199 12.16 -1.68 1.82
CA LEU A 199 12.92 -0.49 1.44
C LEU A 199 13.95 -0.78 0.34
N HIS A 200 14.33 -2.03 0.11
CA HIS A 200 15.10 -2.41 -1.08
C HIS A 200 14.34 -2.08 -2.37
N PHE A 201 13.06 -2.43 -2.46
CA PHE A 201 12.21 -2.00 -3.57
C PHE A 201 12.08 -0.48 -3.62
N TYR A 202 11.78 0.14 -2.47
CA TYR A 202 11.45 1.56 -2.42
C TYR A 202 12.59 2.50 -2.83
N MET A 203 13.83 2.17 -2.46
CA MET A 203 14.99 3.05 -2.62
C MET A 203 16.00 2.56 -3.67
N ILE A 204 15.90 1.30 -4.12
CA ILE A 204 16.89 0.69 -5.01
C ILE A 204 16.20 0.11 -6.26
N ASP A 205 15.46 -1.00 -6.13
CA ASP A 205 14.95 -1.77 -7.26
C ASP A 205 13.76 -1.10 -7.98
N GLY A 206 12.90 -0.39 -7.24
CA GLY A 206 11.67 0.21 -7.76
C GLY A 206 11.83 1.59 -8.41
N ASP A 207 13.04 2.01 -8.79
CA ASP A 207 13.25 3.25 -9.54
C ASP A 207 12.63 3.15 -10.94
N ILE A 208 11.57 3.92 -11.17
CA ILE A 208 10.81 3.90 -12.43
C ILE A 208 10.92 5.22 -13.20
N ARG A 209 11.80 6.15 -12.77
CA ARG A 209 11.95 7.46 -13.43
C ARG A 209 12.15 7.39 -14.94
N GLY A 210 12.92 6.42 -15.41
CA GLY A 210 13.18 6.20 -16.83
C GLY A 210 11.96 5.75 -17.63
N LYS A 211 10.96 5.15 -16.98
CA LYS A 211 9.80 4.52 -17.64
C LYS A 211 8.47 5.29 -17.45
N VAL A 212 8.40 6.27 -16.54
CA VAL A 212 7.16 7.04 -16.29
C VAL A 212 6.58 7.62 -17.57
N GLY A 213 7.43 8.13 -18.49
CA GLY A 213 6.95 8.70 -19.75
C GLY A 213 6.42 7.68 -20.76
N GLU A 214 6.57 6.39 -20.51
CA GLU A 214 6.05 5.29 -21.34
C GLU A 214 4.66 4.81 -20.87
N ILE A 215 4.21 5.26 -19.70
CA ILE A 215 2.90 4.89 -19.14
C ILE A 215 1.79 5.63 -19.90
N ASP A 216 0.84 4.88 -20.44
CA ASP A 216 -0.33 5.40 -21.13
C ASP A 216 -1.55 5.32 -20.20
N ILE A 217 -1.92 6.46 -19.59
CA ILE A 217 -3.10 6.55 -18.71
C ILE A 217 -4.43 6.41 -19.47
N GLY A 218 -4.42 6.46 -20.80
CA GLY A 218 -5.59 6.13 -21.64
C GLY A 218 -5.92 4.64 -21.62
N ARG A 219 -4.94 3.78 -21.37
CA ARG A 219 -5.15 2.32 -21.20
C ARG A 219 -5.62 1.96 -19.80
N CYS A 220 -5.14 2.67 -18.79
CA CYS A 220 -5.56 2.49 -17.40
C CYS A 220 -5.50 3.85 -16.68
N PRO A 221 -6.65 4.46 -16.35
CA PRO A 221 -6.69 5.74 -15.67
C PRO A 221 -5.97 5.70 -14.33
N MET A 222 -5.23 6.77 -14.01
CA MET A 222 -4.50 6.91 -12.77
C MET A 222 -4.93 8.16 -12.00
N PHE A 223 -4.98 8.03 -10.68
CA PHE A 223 -5.31 9.11 -9.73
C PHE A 223 -4.26 9.15 -8.63
N PHE A 224 -3.86 10.34 -8.20
CA PHE A 224 -2.85 10.50 -7.16
C PHE A 224 -3.38 11.37 -6.01
N LEU A 225 -3.13 10.91 -4.78
CA LEU A 225 -3.40 11.67 -3.57
C LEU A 225 -2.13 11.65 -2.70
N THR A 226 -1.73 12.79 -2.16
CA THR A 226 -0.53 12.93 -1.35
C THR A 226 -0.76 13.82 -0.14
N GLY A 227 -0.23 13.44 1.02
CA GLY A 227 -0.34 14.20 2.26
C GLY A 227 0.55 15.44 2.25
N GLU A 228 0.03 16.52 2.86
CA GLU A 228 0.76 17.78 2.99
C GLU A 228 2.06 17.62 3.82
N TYR A 229 2.04 16.71 4.80
CA TYR A 229 3.14 16.49 5.74
C TYR A 229 4.04 15.31 5.38
N ASP A 230 3.87 14.69 4.21
CA ASP A 230 4.75 13.61 3.79
C ASP A 230 6.09 14.15 3.28
N TYR A 231 7.19 13.80 3.95
CA TYR A 231 8.53 14.11 3.49
C TYR A 231 9.28 12.90 2.89
N SER A 232 8.68 11.72 2.89
CA SER A 232 9.20 10.52 2.22
C SER A 232 8.85 10.50 0.73
N CYS A 233 7.56 10.67 0.42
CA CYS A 233 7.06 10.96 -0.93
C CYS A 233 6.46 12.37 -0.91
N THR A 234 7.27 13.37 -1.08
CA THR A 234 6.81 14.77 -0.96
C THR A 234 5.70 15.08 -1.96
N ALA A 235 4.86 16.05 -1.63
CA ALA A 235 3.81 16.50 -2.52
C ALA A 235 4.37 16.88 -3.91
N GLU A 236 5.53 17.55 -3.96
CA GLU A 236 6.22 17.89 -5.21
C GLU A 236 6.58 16.65 -6.02
N GLY A 237 7.04 15.58 -5.37
CA GLY A 237 7.38 14.32 -6.02
C GLY A 237 6.16 13.65 -6.66
N THR A 238 5.02 13.66 -5.97
CA THR A 238 3.75 13.14 -6.49
C THR A 238 3.23 14.02 -7.64
N LEU A 239 3.26 15.34 -7.48
CA LEU A 239 2.83 16.30 -8.53
C LEU A 239 3.68 16.14 -9.80
N ALA A 240 4.99 15.99 -9.67
CA ALA A 240 5.88 15.79 -10.82
C ALA A 240 5.56 14.49 -11.61
N VAL A 241 5.21 13.41 -10.92
CA VAL A 241 4.74 12.18 -11.57
C VAL A 241 3.41 12.41 -12.28
N ALA A 242 2.45 13.02 -11.61
CA ALA A 242 1.11 13.29 -12.18
C ALA A 242 1.20 14.20 -13.40
N GLU A 243 1.97 15.28 -13.33
CA GLU A 243 2.21 16.20 -14.45
C GLU A 243 2.80 15.46 -15.66
N ARG A 244 3.84 14.63 -15.43
CA ARG A 244 4.46 13.87 -16.51
C ARG A 244 3.52 12.88 -17.19
N LEU A 245 2.53 12.36 -16.46
CA LEU A 245 1.51 11.44 -16.96
C LEU A 245 0.28 12.16 -17.54
N GLY A 246 0.12 13.45 -17.32
CA GLY A 246 -1.13 14.16 -17.60
C GLY A 246 -2.28 13.69 -16.70
N ALA A 247 -1.97 13.17 -15.51
CA ALA A 247 -2.92 12.67 -14.53
C ALA A 247 -3.24 13.71 -13.46
N GLU A 248 -4.35 13.51 -12.75
CA GLU A 248 -4.76 14.38 -11.64
C GLU A 248 -4.08 13.97 -10.34
N ALA A 249 -3.62 14.96 -9.58
CA ALA A 249 -3.12 14.79 -8.23
C ALA A 249 -3.79 15.75 -7.25
N VAL A 250 -4.04 15.27 -6.04
CA VAL A 250 -4.67 16.02 -4.95
C VAL A 250 -3.75 16.04 -3.74
N ILE A 251 -3.43 17.24 -3.23
CA ILE A 251 -2.75 17.42 -1.95
C ILE A 251 -3.78 17.35 -0.83
N MET A 252 -3.63 16.39 0.07
CA MET A 252 -4.50 16.18 1.22
C MET A 252 -3.99 16.99 2.42
N LYS A 253 -4.68 18.08 2.74
CA LYS A 253 -4.30 18.94 3.88
C LYS A 253 -4.40 18.20 5.21
N ASP A 254 -3.45 18.48 6.09
CA ASP A 254 -3.33 17.91 7.44
C ASP A 254 -3.26 16.37 7.45
N LEU A 255 -2.70 15.77 6.41
CA LEU A 255 -2.41 14.33 6.33
C LEU A 255 -0.92 14.15 6.06
N GLY A 256 -0.36 13.07 6.59
CA GLY A 256 1.02 12.64 6.40
C GLY A 256 1.10 11.42 5.49
N HIS A 257 2.11 10.60 5.73
CA HIS A 257 2.45 9.44 4.90
C HIS A 257 1.48 8.25 5.01
N PHE A 258 0.61 8.23 6.01
CA PHE A 258 -0.28 7.10 6.29
C PHE A 258 -1.75 7.53 6.34
N PRO A 259 -2.27 8.24 5.32
CA PRO A 259 -3.57 8.90 5.41
C PRO A 259 -4.70 7.93 5.77
N MET A 260 -4.65 6.68 5.26
CA MET A 260 -5.68 5.67 5.45
C MET A 260 -5.73 5.08 6.87
N SER A 261 -4.67 5.22 7.67
CA SER A 261 -4.61 4.73 9.07
C SER A 261 -4.46 5.85 10.09
N GLU A 262 -3.71 6.91 9.81
CA GLU A 262 -3.51 8.00 10.76
C GLU A 262 -4.76 8.87 10.94
N ASN A 263 -5.58 9.02 9.90
CA ASN A 263 -6.85 9.75 9.95
C ASN A 263 -7.80 9.30 8.84
N PRO A 264 -8.39 8.10 8.95
CA PRO A 264 -9.24 7.53 7.90
C PRO A 264 -10.46 8.38 7.57
N ASP A 265 -11.08 9.05 8.56
CA ASP A 265 -12.23 9.92 8.32
C ASP A 265 -11.89 11.11 7.40
N LYS A 266 -10.73 11.70 7.60
CA LYS A 266 -10.25 12.80 6.76
C LYS A 266 -9.81 12.30 5.39
N PHE A 267 -9.08 11.20 5.34
CA PHE A 267 -8.66 10.55 4.10
C PHE A 267 -9.86 10.21 3.22
N ASN A 268 -10.89 9.59 3.78
CA ASN A 268 -12.08 9.20 3.03
C ASN A 268 -12.79 10.38 2.36
N ARG A 269 -12.68 11.61 2.88
CA ARG A 269 -13.24 12.80 2.22
C ARG A 269 -12.53 13.14 0.90
N TYR A 270 -11.23 12.84 0.81
CA TYR A 270 -10.46 13.00 -0.43
C TYR A 270 -10.62 11.80 -1.37
N LEU A 271 -10.75 10.60 -0.81
CA LEU A 271 -10.85 9.38 -1.59
C LEU A 271 -12.23 9.21 -2.26
N LEU A 272 -13.32 9.55 -1.58
CA LEU A 272 -14.68 9.33 -2.10
C LEU A 272 -14.93 9.97 -3.47
N PRO A 273 -14.54 11.23 -3.77
CA PRO A 273 -14.67 11.79 -5.11
C PRO A 273 -13.91 11.00 -6.19
N VAL A 274 -12.74 10.45 -5.87
CA VAL A 274 -11.95 9.61 -6.78
C VAL A 274 -12.67 8.29 -7.04
N LEU A 275 -13.18 7.64 -6.00
CA LEU A 275 -13.94 6.40 -6.14
C LEU A 275 -15.23 6.61 -6.94
N ASP A 276 -15.92 7.74 -6.78
CA ASP A 276 -17.12 8.05 -7.58
C ASP A 276 -16.79 8.22 -9.06
N ARG A 277 -15.66 8.82 -9.41
CA ARG A 277 -15.17 8.88 -10.80
C ARG A 277 -14.84 7.50 -11.35
N ILE A 278 -14.16 6.66 -10.56
CA ILE A 278 -13.81 5.29 -10.96
C ILE A 278 -15.07 4.44 -11.20
N ARG A 279 -16.15 4.67 -10.47
CA ARG A 279 -17.44 4.00 -10.72
C ARG A 279 -18.02 4.33 -12.09
N GLY A 280 -17.76 5.52 -12.59
CA GLY A 280 -18.24 5.99 -13.89
C GLY A 280 -17.42 5.52 -15.09
N LEU A 281 -16.26 4.87 -14.88
CA LEU A 281 -15.45 4.24 -15.93
C LEU A 281 -16.05 2.92 -16.36
#